data_beb165f3d93f384b640ec68544e84f39
#
_entry.id   beb165f3d93f384b640ec68544e84f39
#
_cell.length_a   1.000
_cell.length_b   1.000
_cell.length_c   1.000
_cell.angle_alpha   90.00
_cell.angle_beta   90.00
_cell.angle_gamma   90.00
#
_symmetry.space_group_name_H-M   'P 1'
#
loop_
_entity.id
_entity.type
_entity.pdbx_description
1 polymer ?
#
loop_
_entity_poly.entity_id
_entity_poly.type
_entity_poly.pdbx_seq_one_letter_code
_entity_poly.pdbx_strand_id
1 'polypeptide(L)'
;MCGIVGYIGKRDAYPVLIKGLKRLEYRGYDSAGVALIDKKRRLNVYKTKGKVSDLEAFVSQKDVSGTIGIAHTRWATHGEPCQANAHPHFSSSKNLALIHNGIIENYATLKEKLQKKGFIFKSSTDTEVLVQLIEFFQLSNHLDLLTAVQLALQDRKSVV
;
A
#
# COMPACT_ATOMS: atom_id res chain seq x y z
N MET A 1 12.41 11.26 3.32
CA MET A 1 12.02 10.60 2.04
C MET A 1 11.52 9.19 2.35
N CYS A 2 10.41 8.78 1.75
CA CYS A 2 9.83 7.46 1.97
C CYS A 2 10.71 6.33 1.42
N GLY A 3 10.70 5.17 2.09
CA GLY A 3 11.40 3.97 1.67
C GLY A 3 10.43 2.90 1.16
N ILE A 4 10.75 2.24 0.06
CA ILE A 4 10.00 1.10 -0.49
C ILE A 4 10.91 -0.12 -0.56
N VAL A 5 10.40 -1.26 -0.12
CA VAL A 5 11.04 -2.57 -0.26
C VAL A 5 10.02 -3.55 -0.81
N GLY A 6 10.41 -4.32 -1.83
CA GLY A 6 9.62 -5.41 -2.38
C GLY A 6 10.41 -6.71 -2.38
N TYR A 7 9.73 -7.83 -2.18
CA TYR A 7 10.33 -9.15 -2.25
C TYR A 7 9.35 -10.15 -2.88
N ILE A 8 9.88 -10.96 -3.79
CA ILE A 8 9.26 -12.17 -4.31
C ILE A 8 10.34 -13.26 -4.38
N GLY A 9 10.09 -14.42 -3.81
CA GLY A 9 11.09 -15.48 -3.80
C GLY A 9 10.68 -16.72 -3.05
N LYS A 10 11.67 -17.55 -2.65
CA LYS A 10 11.42 -18.84 -1.98
C LYS A 10 11.44 -18.76 -0.45
N ARG A 11 12.01 -17.69 0.11
CA ARG A 11 12.10 -17.48 1.56
C ARG A 11 10.92 -16.66 2.07
N ASP A 12 10.71 -16.66 3.38
CA ASP A 12 9.75 -15.74 4.00
C ASP A 12 10.14 -14.30 3.69
N ALA A 13 9.16 -13.55 3.19
CA ALA A 13 9.34 -12.16 2.76
C ALA A 13 9.54 -11.21 3.95
N TYR A 14 8.83 -11.42 5.06
CA TYR A 14 8.81 -10.51 6.18
C TYR A 14 10.20 -10.12 6.72
N PRO A 15 11.12 -11.08 7.04
CA PRO A 15 12.46 -10.73 7.53
C PRO A 15 13.27 -9.91 6.52
N VAL A 16 13.10 -10.18 5.22
CA VAL A 16 13.80 -9.45 4.15
C VAL A 16 13.28 -8.01 4.07
N LEU A 17 11.96 -7.85 4.11
CA LEU A 17 11.29 -6.55 4.05
C LEU A 17 11.66 -5.66 5.25
N ILE A 18 11.59 -6.20 6.46
CA ILE A 18 11.95 -5.46 7.69
C ILE A 18 13.41 -5.05 7.70
N LYS A 19 14.31 -5.96 7.30
CA LYS A 19 15.74 -5.62 7.19
C LYS A 19 15.97 -4.49 6.17
N GLY A 20 15.24 -4.51 5.07
CA GLY A 20 15.28 -3.44 4.06
C GLY A 20 14.77 -2.12 4.61
N LEU A 21 13.61 -2.11 5.29
CA LEU A 21 13.04 -0.90 5.88
C LEU A 21 13.97 -0.28 6.95
N LYS A 22 14.56 -1.09 7.84
CA LYS A 22 15.53 -0.62 8.84
C LYS A 22 16.73 0.11 8.19
N ARG A 23 17.17 -0.33 7.02
CA ARG A 23 18.24 0.35 6.27
C ARG A 23 17.79 1.67 5.64
N LEU A 24 16.50 1.87 5.44
CA LEU A 24 15.92 3.06 4.83
C LEU A 24 15.42 4.08 5.87
N GLU A 25 15.33 3.70 7.15
CA GLU A 25 14.81 4.54 8.23
C GLU A 25 15.60 5.85 8.42
N TYR A 26 16.91 5.87 8.11
CA TYR A 26 17.72 7.09 8.20
C TYR A 26 17.17 8.25 7.36
N ARG A 27 16.30 7.96 6.38
CA ARG A 27 15.65 8.97 5.54
C ARG A 27 14.48 9.68 6.22
N GLY A 28 14.13 9.26 7.43
CA GLY A 28 12.98 9.73 8.18
C GLY A 28 11.79 8.80 8.05
N TYR A 29 10.95 8.80 9.09
CA TYR A 29 9.74 7.96 9.19
C TYR A 29 8.73 8.65 10.10
N ASP A 30 7.46 8.44 9.82
CA ASP A 30 6.34 8.74 10.72
C ASP A 30 5.40 7.53 10.86
N SER A 31 5.51 6.61 9.93
CA SER A 31 4.76 5.37 9.92
C SER A 31 5.46 4.30 9.09
N ALA A 32 5.16 3.04 9.40
CA ALA A 32 5.67 1.88 8.68
C ALA A 32 4.56 0.86 8.44
N GLY A 33 4.72 0.06 7.38
CA GLY A 33 3.79 -1.00 7.10
C GLY A 33 4.31 -2.03 6.10
N VAL A 34 3.65 -3.18 6.11
CA VAL A 34 3.97 -4.34 5.27
C VAL A 34 2.69 -4.99 4.76
N ALA A 35 2.72 -5.45 3.53
CA ALA A 35 1.70 -6.32 2.95
C ALA A 35 2.37 -7.61 2.50
N LEU A 36 1.76 -8.74 2.84
CA LEU A 36 2.28 -10.09 2.61
C LEU A 36 1.21 -10.96 1.96
N ILE A 37 1.60 -11.81 1.02
CA ILE A 37 0.73 -12.86 0.49
C ILE A 37 1.18 -14.19 1.07
N ASP A 38 0.29 -14.80 1.87
CA ASP A 38 0.53 -16.08 2.53
C ASP A 38 0.43 -17.28 1.54
N LYS A 39 0.76 -18.47 2.03
CA LYS A 39 0.68 -19.72 1.24
C LYS A 39 -0.74 -20.06 0.77
N LYS A 40 -1.77 -19.50 1.41
CA LYS A 40 -3.17 -19.65 1.03
C LYS A 40 -3.64 -18.55 0.06
N ARG A 41 -2.70 -17.75 -0.45
CA ARG A 41 -2.95 -16.57 -1.32
C ARG A 41 -3.80 -15.48 -0.68
N ARG A 42 -3.82 -15.37 0.65
CA ARG A 42 -4.50 -14.29 1.36
C ARG A 42 -3.55 -13.12 1.54
N LEU A 43 -4.06 -11.93 1.31
CA LEU A 43 -3.33 -10.68 1.54
C LEU A 43 -3.47 -10.26 3.00
N ASN A 44 -2.36 -10.18 3.71
CA ASN A 44 -2.27 -9.68 5.08
C ASN A 44 -1.56 -8.33 5.06
N VAL A 45 -2.20 -7.28 5.58
CA VAL A 45 -1.64 -5.92 5.64
C VAL A 45 -1.54 -5.47 7.09
N TYR A 46 -0.34 -5.10 7.50
CA TYR A 46 -0.02 -4.59 8.82
C TYR A 46 0.65 -3.24 8.70
N LYS A 47 0.16 -2.24 9.42
CA LYS A 47 0.72 -0.90 9.39
C LYS A 47 0.48 -0.18 10.71
N THR A 48 1.41 0.68 11.08
CA THR A 48 1.35 1.45 12.32
C THR A 48 2.00 2.82 12.15
N LYS A 49 1.63 3.75 13.02
CA LYS A 49 2.36 4.98 13.23
C LYS A 49 3.67 4.65 13.97
N GLY A 50 4.76 5.35 13.65
CA GLY A 50 6.04 5.21 14.32
C GLY A 50 7.11 4.51 13.47
N LYS A 51 8.08 3.91 14.15
CA LYS A 51 9.27 3.27 13.58
C LYS A 51 8.99 1.87 13.04
N VAL A 52 9.96 1.32 12.34
CA VAL A 52 9.94 -0.11 11.95
C VAL A 52 9.91 -1.01 13.18
N SER A 53 10.56 -0.64 14.30
CA SER A 53 10.48 -1.37 15.57
C SER A 53 9.06 -1.42 16.14
N ASP A 54 8.26 -0.35 15.96
CA ASP A 54 6.85 -0.33 16.40
C ASP A 54 6.00 -1.26 15.53
N LEU A 55 6.30 -1.34 14.23
CA LEU A 55 5.67 -2.33 13.35
C LEU A 55 6.04 -3.76 13.76
N GLU A 56 7.30 -4.05 14.09
CA GLU A 56 7.72 -5.36 14.59
C GLU A 56 6.98 -5.75 15.88
N ALA A 57 6.88 -4.83 16.83
CA ALA A 57 6.11 -5.04 18.06
C ALA A 57 4.62 -5.30 17.76
N PHE A 58 4.02 -4.51 16.86
CA PHE A 58 2.61 -4.64 16.48
C PHE A 58 2.27 -6.00 15.84
N VAL A 59 3.21 -6.59 15.11
CA VAL A 59 2.98 -7.88 14.41
C VAL A 59 3.55 -9.09 15.16
N SER A 60 4.11 -8.93 16.35
CA SER A 60 4.80 -9.98 17.12
C SER A 60 3.97 -11.25 17.33
N GLN A 61 2.65 -11.13 17.39
CA GLN A 61 1.70 -12.24 17.56
C GLN A 61 0.79 -12.45 16.35
N LYS A 62 1.16 -11.91 15.18
CA LYS A 62 0.37 -12.00 13.95
C LYS A 62 1.03 -12.94 12.95
N ASP A 63 0.23 -13.47 12.04
CA ASP A 63 0.75 -14.27 10.92
C ASP A 63 1.43 -13.34 9.90
N VAL A 64 2.75 -13.37 9.89
CA VAL A 64 3.59 -12.64 8.93
C VAL A 64 4.23 -13.57 7.90
N SER A 65 3.71 -14.77 7.76
CA SER A 65 4.17 -15.74 6.76
C SER A 65 3.86 -15.27 5.35
N GLY A 66 4.70 -15.69 4.40
CA GLY A 66 4.50 -15.40 2.99
C GLY A 66 5.81 -15.24 2.24
N THR A 67 5.77 -15.52 0.94
CA THR A 67 6.95 -15.46 0.07
C THR A 67 6.94 -14.28 -0.90
N ILE A 68 5.86 -13.52 -0.88
CA ILE A 68 5.68 -12.28 -1.65
C ILE A 68 5.25 -11.19 -0.68
N GLY A 69 5.86 -10.02 -0.81
CA GLY A 69 5.45 -8.89 0.02
C GLY A 69 6.05 -7.56 -0.42
N ILE A 70 5.44 -6.50 0.05
CA ILE A 70 5.87 -5.12 -0.11
C ILE A 70 5.85 -4.41 1.24
N ALA A 71 6.78 -3.49 1.46
CA ALA A 71 6.89 -2.76 2.72
C ALA A 71 7.30 -1.30 2.50
N HIS A 72 6.88 -0.43 3.40
CA HIS A 72 7.05 1.00 3.27
C HIS A 72 7.36 1.67 4.61
N THR A 73 8.28 2.65 4.59
CA THR A 73 8.40 3.68 5.62
C THR A 73 7.96 5.01 5.03
N ARG A 74 6.97 5.64 5.67
CA ARG A 74 6.42 6.92 5.22
C ARG A 74 7.10 8.07 5.95
N TRP A 75 7.38 9.14 5.21
CA TRP A 75 7.60 10.48 5.73
C TRP A 75 6.48 11.37 5.20
N ALA A 76 5.56 11.77 6.06
CA ALA A 76 4.37 12.51 5.65
C ALA A 76 4.74 13.87 5.06
N THR A 77 4.37 14.07 3.80
CA THR A 77 4.33 15.38 3.16
C THR A 77 2.90 15.91 3.09
N HIS A 78 1.92 14.99 3.08
CA HIS A 78 0.48 15.28 3.06
C HIS A 78 -0.29 14.32 3.98
N GLY A 79 -1.23 14.86 4.73
CA GLY A 79 -2.06 14.10 5.66
C GLY A 79 -1.35 13.75 6.98
N GLU A 80 -2.10 13.77 8.06
CA GLU A 80 -1.61 13.52 9.40
C GLU A 80 -0.98 12.11 9.53
N PRO A 81 0.14 11.98 10.27
CA PRO A 81 0.71 10.67 10.56
C PRO A 81 -0.24 9.83 11.43
N CYS A 82 -0.95 8.93 10.80
CA CYS A 82 -1.85 7.98 11.47
C CYS A 82 -1.83 6.63 10.76
N GLN A 83 -2.34 5.60 11.44
CA GLN A 83 -2.39 4.26 10.88
C GLN A 83 -3.18 4.18 9.56
N ALA A 84 -4.27 4.94 9.43
CA ALA A 84 -5.08 4.96 8.22
C ALA A 84 -4.29 5.44 7.01
N ASN A 85 -3.45 6.48 7.19
CA ASN A 85 -2.65 7.11 6.14
C ASN A 85 -1.31 6.39 5.88
N ALA A 86 -0.91 5.43 6.72
CA ALA A 86 0.29 4.63 6.50
C ALA A 86 0.13 3.71 5.28
N HIS A 87 1.23 3.46 4.57
CA HIS A 87 1.30 2.48 3.49
C HIS A 87 1.66 1.08 4.02
N PRO A 88 1.31 0.00 3.31
CA PRO A 88 0.56 -0.06 2.05
C PRO A 88 -0.93 0.28 2.21
N HIS A 89 -1.54 0.84 1.15
CA HIS A 89 -2.99 0.91 1.02
C HIS A 89 -3.53 -0.36 0.37
N PHE A 90 -4.76 -0.72 0.71
CA PHE A 90 -5.42 -1.91 0.17
C PHE A 90 -6.81 -1.56 -0.39
N SER A 91 -7.25 -2.36 -1.35
CA SER A 91 -8.53 -2.20 -2.01
C SER A 91 -9.71 -2.57 -1.12
N SER A 92 -10.93 -2.21 -1.52
CA SER A 92 -12.17 -2.51 -0.77
C SER A 92 -12.38 -4.00 -0.54
N SER A 93 -12.09 -4.85 -1.54
CA SER A 93 -12.13 -6.31 -1.43
C SER A 93 -10.99 -6.90 -0.60
N LYS A 94 -9.96 -6.12 -0.29
CA LYS A 94 -8.70 -6.54 0.36
C LYS A 94 -7.88 -7.56 -0.45
N ASN A 95 -8.04 -7.57 -1.77
CA ASN A 95 -7.29 -8.45 -2.68
C ASN A 95 -6.07 -7.77 -3.30
N LEU A 96 -5.99 -6.44 -3.23
CA LEU A 96 -4.88 -5.65 -3.75
C LEU A 96 -4.25 -4.83 -2.63
N ALA A 97 -2.92 -4.73 -2.66
CA ALA A 97 -2.17 -3.78 -1.85
C ALA A 97 -1.24 -2.96 -2.74
N LEU A 98 -1.10 -1.67 -2.44
CA LEU A 98 -0.31 -0.74 -3.22
C LEU A 98 0.54 0.14 -2.33
N ILE A 99 1.75 0.40 -2.80
CA ILE A 99 2.65 1.44 -2.31
C ILE A 99 2.91 2.41 -3.46
N HIS A 100 2.92 3.70 -3.16
CA HIS A 100 3.23 4.73 -4.12
C HIS A 100 4.00 5.86 -3.44
N ASN A 101 5.13 6.25 -4.02
CA ASN A 101 5.86 7.46 -3.69
C ASN A 101 5.65 8.45 -4.83
N GLY A 102 4.90 9.51 -4.59
CA GLY A 102 4.53 10.51 -5.58
C GLY A 102 3.21 11.18 -5.21
N ILE A 103 2.70 12.02 -6.09
CA ILE A 103 1.44 12.73 -5.93
C ILE A 103 0.56 12.42 -7.14
N ILE A 104 -0.72 12.16 -6.89
CA ILE A 104 -1.74 11.99 -7.92
C ILE A 104 -2.57 13.26 -7.97
N GLU A 105 -2.29 14.15 -8.92
CA GLU A 105 -2.89 15.49 -8.98
C GLU A 105 -4.41 15.48 -9.08
N ASN A 106 -4.98 14.54 -9.84
CA ASN A 106 -6.42 14.45 -10.06
C ASN A 106 -7.13 13.52 -9.06
N TYR A 107 -6.50 13.20 -7.90
CA TYR A 107 -7.04 12.24 -6.94
C TYR A 107 -8.42 12.62 -6.40
N ALA A 108 -8.70 13.91 -6.20
CA ALA A 108 -9.98 14.38 -5.68
C ALA A 108 -11.13 14.05 -6.65
N THR A 109 -10.95 14.33 -7.93
CA THR A 109 -11.93 14.01 -8.98
C THR A 109 -12.15 12.51 -9.13
N LEU A 110 -11.07 11.72 -9.06
CA LEU A 110 -11.15 10.26 -9.12
C LEU A 110 -11.87 9.70 -7.89
N LYS A 111 -11.57 10.23 -6.70
CA LYS A 111 -12.22 9.84 -5.44
C LYS A 111 -13.73 10.06 -5.51
N GLU A 112 -14.20 11.24 -5.94
CA GLU A 112 -15.62 11.53 -6.11
C GLU A 112 -16.31 10.57 -7.09
N LYS A 113 -15.67 10.28 -8.23
CA LYS A 113 -16.19 9.31 -9.21
C LYS A 113 -16.34 7.92 -8.60
N LEU A 114 -15.34 7.45 -7.84
CA LEU A 114 -15.35 6.15 -7.19
C LEU A 114 -16.37 6.09 -6.05
N GLN A 115 -16.52 7.15 -5.26
CA GLN A 115 -17.54 7.25 -4.21
C GLN A 115 -18.96 7.13 -4.79
N LYS A 116 -19.25 7.78 -5.93
CA LYS A 116 -20.53 7.64 -6.65
C LYS A 116 -20.79 6.19 -7.14
N LYS A 117 -19.74 5.38 -7.23
CA LYS A 117 -19.82 3.94 -7.58
C LYS A 117 -19.80 3.02 -6.35
N GLY A 118 -19.90 3.58 -5.14
CA GLY A 118 -20.00 2.83 -3.89
C GLY A 118 -18.67 2.50 -3.21
N PHE A 119 -17.54 3.00 -3.71
CA PHE A 119 -16.24 2.80 -3.04
C PHE A 119 -16.14 3.63 -1.77
N ILE A 120 -15.67 3.01 -0.68
CA ILE A 120 -15.48 3.66 0.62
C ILE A 120 -13.99 3.90 0.85
N PHE A 121 -13.64 5.12 1.25
CA PHE A 121 -12.28 5.54 1.55
C PHE A 121 -12.07 5.67 3.06
N LYS A 122 -10.95 5.15 3.55
CA LYS A 122 -10.58 5.13 4.97
C LYS A 122 -9.46 6.08 5.31
N SER A 123 -8.72 6.54 4.29
CA SER A 123 -7.60 7.46 4.45
C SER A 123 -7.83 8.76 3.70
N SER A 124 -6.98 9.74 3.99
CA SER A 124 -6.92 11.00 3.26
C SER A 124 -5.87 11.00 2.14
N THR A 125 -5.23 9.85 1.86
CA THR A 125 -4.14 9.75 0.89
C THR A 125 -4.65 9.55 -0.54
N ASP A 126 -3.92 10.10 -1.49
CA ASP A 126 -4.13 9.90 -2.92
C ASP A 126 -3.85 8.45 -3.36
N THR A 127 -2.93 7.76 -2.67
CA THR A 127 -2.57 6.36 -2.98
C THR A 127 -3.74 5.39 -2.75
N GLU A 128 -4.61 5.65 -1.76
CA GLU A 128 -5.82 4.84 -1.58
C GLU A 128 -6.74 4.97 -2.80
N VAL A 129 -6.81 6.16 -3.39
CA VAL A 129 -7.60 6.37 -4.62
C VAL A 129 -7.08 5.52 -5.76
N LEU A 130 -5.76 5.40 -5.90
CA LEU A 130 -5.15 4.60 -6.96
C LEU A 130 -5.45 3.10 -6.81
N VAL A 131 -5.34 2.54 -5.60
CA VAL A 131 -5.64 1.11 -5.42
C VAL A 131 -7.13 0.80 -5.64
N GLN A 132 -8.03 1.71 -5.25
CA GLN A 132 -9.45 1.58 -5.52
C GLN A 132 -9.78 1.72 -7.02
N LEU A 133 -9.06 2.58 -7.74
CA LEU A 133 -9.21 2.73 -9.19
C LEU A 133 -8.79 1.45 -9.94
N ILE A 134 -7.68 0.83 -9.52
CA ILE A 134 -7.24 -0.45 -10.09
C ILE A 134 -8.30 -1.52 -9.87
N GLU A 135 -8.83 -1.64 -8.65
CA GLU A 135 -9.90 -2.60 -8.34
C GLU A 135 -11.16 -2.32 -9.16
N PHE A 136 -11.53 -1.05 -9.31
CA PHE A 136 -12.67 -0.66 -10.15
C PHE A 136 -12.51 -1.16 -11.58
N PHE A 137 -11.34 -0.96 -12.21
CA PHE A 137 -11.10 -1.45 -13.57
C PHE A 137 -11.12 -2.98 -13.66
N GLN A 138 -10.55 -3.68 -12.67
CA GLN A 138 -10.63 -5.14 -12.63
C GLN A 138 -12.07 -5.66 -12.59
N LEU A 139 -12.89 -5.09 -11.69
CA LEU A 139 -14.26 -5.56 -11.46
C LEU A 139 -15.21 -5.17 -12.60
N SER A 140 -15.11 -3.92 -13.11
CA SER A 140 -16.04 -3.41 -14.11
C SER A 140 -15.86 -4.03 -15.49
N ASN A 141 -14.64 -4.44 -15.83
CA ASN A 141 -14.28 -4.91 -17.17
C ASN A 141 -13.74 -6.34 -17.17
N HIS A 142 -13.76 -7.04 -16.03
CA HIS A 142 -13.19 -8.39 -15.86
C HIS A 142 -11.73 -8.48 -16.34
N LEU A 143 -10.93 -7.44 -16.07
CA LEU A 143 -9.55 -7.34 -16.54
C LEU A 143 -8.58 -8.08 -15.62
N ASP A 144 -7.49 -8.57 -16.19
CA ASP A 144 -6.34 -8.99 -15.41
C ASP A 144 -5.68 -7.81 -14.70
N LEU A 145 -4.83 -8.11 -13.70
CA LEU A 145 -4.20 -7.08 -12.88
C LEU A 145 -3.32 -6.14 -13.70
N LEU A 146 -2.56 -6.65 -14.65
CA LEU A 146 -1.63 -5.85 -15.44
C LEU A 146 -2.38 -4.80 -16.28
N THR A 147 -3.42 -5.23 -16.97
CA THR A 147 -4.27 -4.35 -17.79
C THR A 147 -4.99 -3.31 -16.93
N ALA A 148 -5.53 -3.71 -15.78
CA ALA A 148 -6.17 -2.78 -14.85
C ALA A 148 -5.20 -1.72 -14.31
N VAL A 149 -3.97 -2.11 -13.98
CA VAL A 149 -2.90 -1.17 -13.57
C VAL A 149 -2.56 -0.22 -14.71
N GLN A 150 -2.38 -0.70 -15.93
CA GLN A 150 -2.07 0.15 -17.08
C GLN A 150 -3.15 1.20 -17.33
N LEU A 151 -4.43 0.83 -17.27
CA LEU A 151 -5.55 1.76 -17.41
C LEU A 151 -5.58 2.78 -16.26
N ALA A 152 -5.41 2.34 -15.03
CA ALA A 152 -5.36 3.24 -13.87
C ALA A 152 -4.21 4.25 -13.98
N LEU A 153 -3.08 3.86 -14.54
CA LEU A 153 -1.93 4.74 -14.78
C LEU A 153 -2.17 5.74 -15.91
N GLN A 154 -2.98 5.43 -16.91
CA GLN A 154 -3.37 6.35 -17.98
C GLN A 154 -4.38 7.40 -17.50
N ASP A 155 -5.32 7.02 -16.63
CA ASP A 155 -6.36 7.92 -16.11
C ASP A 155 -5.85 8.86 -14.99
N ARG A 156 -4.72 8.52 -14.35
CA ARG A 156 -4.08 9.39 -13.36
C ARG A 156 -3.18 10.42 -14.01
N LYS A 157 -3.27 11.67 -13.54
CA LYS A 157 -2.20 12.66 -13.73
C LYS A 157 -1.29 12.59 -12.50
N SER A 158 -0.06 12.12 -12.66
CA SER A 158 0.91 12.10 -11.57
C SER A 158 2.15 12.90 -11.94
N VAL A 159 2.67 13.63 -10.95
CA VAL A 159 4.02 14.19 -10.97
C VAL A 159 4.92 13.22 -10.20
N VAL A 160 5.99 12.78 -10.84
CA VAL A 160 7.05 11.96 -10.24
C VAL A 160 8.17 12.87 -9.77
#